data_c2f4cc0b90a9e40b3da53e7971ea7750
#
_entry.id   c2f4cc0b90a9e40b3da53e7971ea7750
#
_cell.length_a   1.000
_cell.length_b   1.000
_cell.length_c   1.000
_cell.angle_alpha   90.00
_cell.angle_beta   90.00
_cell.angle_gamma   90.00
#
_symmetry.space_group_name_H-M   'P 1'
#
loop_
_entity.id
_entity.type
_entity.pdbx_description
1 polymer ?
#
loop_
_entity_poly.entity_id
_entity_poly.type
_entity_poly.pdbx_seq_one_letter_code
_entity_poly.pdbx_strand_id
1 'polypeptide(L)'
;MNSFKIDQKDYNHNWFIFTYYVLKENILYKHMLNQGFDCFIPKVKVIKNNKKREMNLFPGYGFAYIDPSKLSSLKYTKGIKTVLRQGKGYASISSADISNLILHSENTLTNPIIYKPKIGDTIKINKGAFKNNLAQVIGLKGKDRIELMLNFLSRETIIDFDLKNITQI
;
A
#
# COMPACT_ATOMS: atom_id res chain seq x y z
N MET A 1 -5.88 5.96 -19.63
CA MET A 1 -6.99 5.09 -19.19
C MET A 1 -6.67 3.69 -19.67
N ASN A 2 -5.90 2.92 -18.88
CA ASN A 2 -5.58 1.54 -19.23
C ASN A 2 -6.57 0.65 -18.51
N SER A 3 -7.63 0.24 -19.23
CA SER A 3 -8.49 -0.83 -18.77
C SER A 3 -7.69 -2.14 -18.85
N PHE A 4 -7.21 -2.62 -17.72
CA PHE A 4 -6.67 -3.95 -17.60
C PHE A 4 -7.81 -4.94 -17.85
N LYS A 5 -7.87 -5.53 -19.06
CA LYS A 5 -8.69 -6.70 -19.31
C LYS A 5 -7.91 -7.91 -18.81
N ILE A 6 -8.32 -8.42 -17.64
CA ILE A 6 -7.84 -9.71 -17.09
C ILE A 6 -8.56 -10.87 -17.84
N ASP A 7 -8.62 -10.81 -19.18
CA ASP A 7 -9.47 -11.71 -19.96
C ASP A 7 -8.74 -12.90 -20.59
N GLN A 8 -7.46 -13.10 -20.33
CA GLN A 8 -6.78 -14.35 -20.75
C GLN A 8 -5.89 -14.84 -19.63
N LYS A 9 -6.31 -15.93 -18.98
CA LYS A 9 -5.44 -16.75 -18.15
C LYS A 9 -4.39 -17.42 -19.03
N ASP A 10 -3.28 -16.75 -19.26
CA ASP A 10 -2.06 -17.43 -19.66
C ASP A 10 -1.60 -18.26 -18.46
N TYR A 11 -1.78 -19.59 -18.54
CA TYR A 11 -1.53 -20.53 -17.44
C TYR A 11 -0.10 -20.47 -16.88
N ASN A 12 0.82 -19.82 -17.58
CA ASN A 12 2.22 -19.68 -17.20
C ASN A 12 2.56 -18.30 -16.62
N HIS A 13 1.64 -17.34 -16.55
CA HIS A 13 1.93 -16.00 -16.04
C HIS A 13 1.57 -15.85 -14.57
N ASN A 14 2.42 -15.14 -13.84
CA ASN A 14 2.22 -14.80 -12.44
C ASN A 14 2.45 -13.30 -12.21
N TRP A 15 1.84 -12.77 -11.16
CA TRP A 15 2.11 -11.43 -10.71
C TRP A 15 3.32 -11.41 -9.80
N PHE A 16 4.43 -10.78 -10.24
CA PHE A 16 5.64 -10.62 -9.47
C PHE A 16 5.73 -9.21 -8.91
N ILE A 17 6.29 -9.09 -7.69
CA ILE A 17 6.45 -7.83 -6.99
C ILE A 17 7.85 -7.29 -7.29
N PHE A 18 7.91 -6.02 -7.70
CA PHE A 18 9.17 -5.33 -7.91
C PHE A 18 9.20 -3.97 -7.20
N THR A 19 10.40 -3.47 -6.97
CA THR A 19 10.62 -2.09 -6.55
C THR A 19 11.17 -1.26 -7.70
N TYR A 20 10.85 0.03 -7.71
CA TYR A 20 11.28 0.95 -8.74
C TYR A 20 11.76 2.28 -8.16
N TYR A 21 12.45 3.07 -8.98
CA TYR A 21 12.89 4.42 -8.59
C TYR A 21 11.70 5.37 -8.63
N VAL A 22 11.31 5.87 -7.47
CA VAL A 22 10.21 6.84 -7.32
C VAL A 22 10.47 8.06 -8.22
N LEU A 23 9.42 8.62 -8.82
CA LEU A 23 9.43 9.69 -9.82
C LEU A 23 9.92 9.27 -11.22
N LYS A 24 10.19 8.00 -11.46
CA LYS A 24 10.56 7.47 -12.78
C LYS A 24 9.48 6.55 -13.38
N GLU A 25 8.25 6.64 -12.90
CA GLU A 25 7.13 5.79 -13.31
C GLU A 25 6.88 5.84 -14.82
N ASN A 26 6.95 7.02 -15.43
CA ASN A 26 6.73 7.18 -16.88
C ASN A 26 7.80 6.44 -17.71
N ILE A 27 9.04 6.48 -17.25
CA ILE A 27 10.16 5.76 -17.89
C ILE A 27 9.92 4.25 -17.75
N LEU A 28 9.57 3.82 -16.54
CA LEU A 28 9.27 2.42 -16.23
C LEU A 28 8.14 1.90 -17.13
N TYR A 29 6.98 2.57 -17.16
CA TYR A 29 5.84 2.16 -17.98
C TYR A 29 6.19 2.03 -19.45
N LYS A 30 6.94 3.01 -20.02
CA LYS A 30 7.40 2.96 -21.40
C LYS A 30 8.24 1.70 -21.68
N HIS A 31 9.18 1.38 -20.79
CA HIS A 31 10.06 0.22 -20.98
C HIS A 31 9.34 -1.10 -20.75
N MET A 32 8.40 -1.18 -19.81
CA MET A 32 7.56 -2.36 -19.60
C MET A 32 6.70 -2.62 -20.84
N LEU A 33 6.03 -1.60 -21.35
CA LEU A 33 5.21 -1.69 -22.55
C LEU A 33 6.02 -2.17 -23.79
N ASN A 34 7.21 -1.60 -23.98
CA ASN A 34 8.08 -1.98 -25.10
C ASN A 34 8.56 -3.44 -25.03
N GLN A 35 8.57 -4.04 -23.85
CA GLN A 35 8.93 -5.44 -23.63
C GLN A 35 7.70 -6.37 -23.62
N GLY A 36 6.50 -5.82 -23.82
CA GLY A 36 5.25 -6.57 -23.73
C GLY A 36 4.92 -7.06 -22.31
N PHE A 37 5.38 -6.35 -21.28
CA PHE A 37 5.10 -6.67 -19.89
C PHE A 37 3.92 -5.86 -19.38
N ASP A 38 2.94 -6.53 -18.82
CA ASP A 38 1.87 -5.87 -18.08
C ASP A 38 2.38 -5.40 -16.72
N CYS A 39 2.13 -4.14 -16.43
CA CYS A 39 2.62 -3.47 -15.21
C CYS A 39 1.48 -2.75 -14.50
N PHE A 40 1.36 -3.00 -13.20
CA PHE A 40 0.39 -2.35 -12.34
C PHE A 40 1.08 -1.67 -11.16
N ILE A 41 0.90 -0.36 -11.06
CA ILE A 41 1.30 0.44 -9.89
C ILE A 41 0.01 1.03 -9.31
N PRO A 42 -0.50 0.50 -8.19
CA PRO A 42 -1.76 0.94 -7.63
C PRO A 42 -1.68 2.38 -7.17
N LYS A 43 -2.64 3.17 -7.62
CA LYS A 43 -2.79 4.58 -7.26
C LYS A 43 -4.12 4.80 -6.57
N VAL A 44 -4.15 5.74 -5.66
CA VAL A 44 -5.37 6.19 -4.99
C VAL A 44 -5.58 7.67 -5.25
N LYS A 45 -6.83 8.05 -5.41
CA LYS A 45 -7.23 9.46 -5.52
C LYS A 45 -7.44 10.00 -4.11
N VAL A 46 -6.71 11.03 -3.74
CA VAL A 46 -6.81 11.70 -2.44
C VAL A 46 -7.21 13.15 -2.62
N ILE A 47 -7.97 13.69 -1.67
CA ILE A 47 -8.27 15.12 -1.60
C ILE A 47 -7.30 15.74 -0.60
N LYS A 48 -6.37 16.57 -1.09
CA LYS A 48 -5.45 17.33 -0.25
C LYS A 48 -5.59 18.82 -0.57
N ASN A 49 -5.86 19.64 0.46
CA ASN A 49 -6.10 21.09 0.31
C ASN A 49 -7.21 21.39 -0.74
N ASN A 50 -8.35 20.70 -0.66
CA ASN A 50 -9.50 20.78 -1.58
C ASN A 50 -9.17 20.49 -3.05
N LYS A 51 -8.01 19.88 -3.35
CA LYS A 51 -7.61 19.44 -4.68
C LYS A 51 -7.51 17.92 -4.74
N LYS A 52 -8.12 17.34 -5.78
CA LYS A 52 -7.96 15.90 -6.08
C LYS A 52 -6.54 15.65 -6.58
N ARG A 53 -5.85 14.69 -5.99
CA ARG A 53 -4.50 14.24 -6.39
C ARG A 53 -4.47 12.73 -6.48
N GLU A 54 -3.66 12.21 -7.39
CA GLU A 54 -3.30 10.80 -7.40
C GLU A 54 -2.01 10.59 -6.61
N MET A 55 -2.01 9.55 -5.79
CA MET A 55 -0.84 9.11 -5.04
C MET A 55 -0.67 7.60 -5.21
N ASN A 56 0.57 7.15 -5.28
CA ASN A 56 0.84 5.71 -5.29
C ASN A 56 0.46 5.11 -3.93
N LEU A 57 -0.35 4.05 -3.95
CA LEU A 57 -0.77 3.35 -2.74
C LEU A 57 0.44 2.74 -2.00
N PHE A 58 1.38 2.20 -2.77
CA PHE A 58 2.66 1.68 -2.27
C PHE A 58 3.81 2.38 -3.01
N PRO A 59 4.31 3.53 -2.51
CA PRO A 59 5.38 4.26 -3.17
C PRO A 59 6.62 3.39 -3.35
N GLY A 60 7.10 3.29 -4.59
CA GLY A 60 8.28 2.51 -4.94
C GLY A 60 8.03 1.01 -5.17
N TYR A 61 6.78 0.53 -5.08
CA TYR A 61 6.41 -0.86 -5.38
C TYR A 61 5.46 -0.94 -6.57
N GLY A 62 5.67 -1.96 -7.40
CA GLY A 62 4.81 -2.27 -8.54
C GLY A 62 4.67 -3.78 -8.73
N PHE A 63 3.74 -4.15 -9.59
CA PHE A 63 3.40 -5.54 -9.90
C PHE A 63 3.52 -5.76 -11.41
N ALA A 64 4.14 -6.86 -11.81
CA ALA A 64 4.30 -7.24 -13.20
C ALA A 64 3.66 -8.60 -13.44
N TYR A 65 2.79 -8.70 -14.45
CA TYR A 65 2.21 -9.96 -14.91
C TYR A 65 3.02 -10.50 -16.04
N ILE A 66 3.82 -11.50 -15.77
CA ILE A 66 4.77 -12.06 -16.73
C ILE A 66 4.97 -13.56 -16.54
N ASP A 67 5.46 -14.21 -17.60
CA ASP A 67 5.99 -15.56 -17.53
C ASP A 67 7.25 -15.59 -16.65
N PRO A 68 7.39 -16.56 -15.72
CA PRO A 68 8.57 -16.70 -14.85
C PRO A 68 9.90 -16.78 -15.62
N SER A 69 9.91 -17.32 -16.84
CA SER A 69 11.10 -17.38 -17.69
C SER A 69 11.64 -15.99 -18.07
N LYS A 70 10.78 -14.96 -18.05
CA LYS A 70 11.12 -13.57 -18.39
C LYS A 70 11.55 -12.71 -17.20
N LEU A 71 11.66 -13.30 -16.00
CA LEU A 71 12.07 -12.57 -14.79
C LEU A 71 13.45 -11.91 -14.91
N SER A 72 14.37 -12.53 -15.65
CA SER A 72 15.67 -11.92 -15.94
C SER A 72 15.52 -10.62 -16.73
N SER A 73 14.68 -10.61 -17.76
CA SER A 73 14.40 -9.40 -18.55
C SER A 73 13.73 -8.32 -17.71
N LEU A 74 12.77 -8.70 -16.85
CA LEU A 74 12.13 -7.78 -15.92
C LEU A 74 13.15 -7.11 -15.00
N LYS A 75 14.08 -7.86 -14.43
CA LYS A 75 15.11 -7.34 -13.53
C LYS A 75 15.97 -6.24 -14.16
N TYR A 76 16.23 -6.33 -15.46
CA TYR A 76 17.04 -5.35 -16.18
C TYR A 76 16.23 -4.26 -16.88
N THR A 77 14.90 -4.24 -16.67
CA THR A 77 14.05 -3.18 -17.23
C THR A 77 14.38 -1.83 -16.59
N LYS A 78 14.60 -0.82 -17.44
CA LYS A 78 14.94 0.53 -16.98
C LYS A 78 13.83 1.11 -16.10
N GLY A 79 14.21 1.59 -14.92
CA GLY A 79 13.27 2.09 -13.91
C GLY A 79 13.02 1.09 -12.78
N ILE A 80 13.24 -0.20 -12.99
CA ILE A 80 13.20 -1.21 -11.93
C ILE A 80 14.48 -1.10 -11.09
N LYS A 81 14.30 -1.20 -9.78
CA LYS A 81 15.39 -1.24 -8.80
C LYS A 81 15.72 -2.70 -8.45
N THR A 82 14.71 -3.50 -8.14
CA THR A 82 14.86 -4.94 -7.89
C THR A 82 13.52 -5.67 -8.00
N VAL A 83 13.56 -6.95 -8.34
CA VAL A 83 12.43 -7.87 -8.19
C VAL A 83 12.53 -8.51 -6.82
N LEU A 84 11.45 -8.45 -6.03
CA LEU A 84 11.47 -8.96 -4.65
C LEU A 84 11.65 -10.48 -4.63
N ARG A 85 12.31 -10.95 -3.59
CA ARG A 85 12.50 -12.40 -3.34
C ARG A 85 11.75 -12.81 -2.07
N GLN A 86 11.28 -14.05 -2.10
CA GLN A 86 10.66 -14.69 -0.95
C GLN A 86 11.25 -16.11 -0.82
N GLY A 87 12.02 -16.32 0.23
CA GLY A 87 12.78 -17.57 0.36
C GLY A 87 13.77 -17.77 -0.80
N LYS A 88 13.71 -18.93 -1.44
CA LYS A 88 14.56 -19.26 -2.60
C LYS A 88 14.01 -18.75 -3.95
N GLY A 89 12.75 -18.27 -3.98
CA GLY A 89 12.05 -17.80 -5.17
C GLY A 89 11.88 -16.29 -5.25
N TYR A 90 11.08 -15.86 -6.22
CA TYR A 90 10.63 -14.47 -6.33
C TYR A 90 9.27 -14.32 -5.69
N ALA A 91 9.05 -13.17 -5.04
CA ALA A 91 7.78 -12.84 -4.39
C ALA A 91 6.69 -12.66 -5.46
N SER A 92 5.60 -13.38 -5.30
CA SER A 92 4.43 -13.30 -6.16
C SER A 92 3.18 -13.01 -5.35
N ILE A 93 2.16 -12.53 -6.03
CA ILE A 93 0.84 -12.21 -5.46
C ILE A 93 -0.24 -12.83 -6.33
N SER A 94 -1.34 -13.23 -5.75
CA SER A 94 -2.43 -13.85 -6.50
C SER A 94 -3.16 -12.85 -7.39
N SER A 95 -3.74 -13.33 -8.52
CA SER A 95 -4.58 -12.50 -9.37
C SER A 95 -5.83 -12.00 -8.64
N ALA A 96 -6.33 -12.73 -7.65
CA ALA A 96 -7.45 -12.30 -6.83
C ALA A 96 -7.08 -11.09 -5.98
N ASP A 97 -5.89 -11.08 -5.36
CA ASP A 97 -5.42 -9.96 -4.56
C ASP A 97 -5.14 -8.73 -5.43
N ILE A 98 -4.59 -8.93 -6.65
CA ILE A 98 -4.42 -7.84 -7.62
C ILE A 98 -5.78 -7.27 -8.03
N SER A 99 -6.79 -8.12 -8.29
CA SER A 99 -8.14 -7.66 -8.61
C SER A 99 -8.75 -6.84 -7.49
N ASN A 100 -8.56 -7.25 -6.24
CA ASN A 100 -8.97 -6.48 -5.07
C ASN A 100 -8.24 -5.13 -5.00
N LEU A 101 -6.94 -5.09 -5.27
CA LEU A 101 -6.16 -3.84 -5.31
C LEU A 101 -6.65 -2.89 -6.42
N ILE A 102 -7.01 -3.42 -7.60
CA ILE A 102 -7.57 -2.62 -8.70
C ILE A 102 -8.91 -2.02 -8.28
N LEU A 103 -9.83 -2.83 -7.74
CA LEU A 103 -11.13 -2.35 -7.26
C LEU A 103 -10.98 -1.26 -6.18
N HIS A 104 -10.05 -1.44 -5.26
CA HIS A 104 -9.75 -0.42 -4.26
C HIS A 104 -9.15 0.85 -4.88
N SER A 105 -8.28 0.75 -5.87
CA SER A 105 -7.66 1.90 -6.52
C SER A 105 -8.66 2.72 -7.34
N GLU A 106 -9.63 2.08 -7.98
CA GLU A 106 -10.64 2.73 -8.81
C GLU A 106 -11.76 3.39 -7.98
N ASN A 107 -12.17 2.73 -6.89
CA ASN A 107 -13.26 3.20 -6.05
C ASN A 107 -12.85 4.20 -4.97
N THR A 108 -11.56 4.43 -4.81
CA THR A 108 -11.08 5.27 -3.74
C THR A 108 -11.05 6.75 -4.14
N LEU A 109 -12.19 7.42 -4.11
CA LEU A 109 -12.21 8.79 -3.65
C LEU A 109 -12.00 8.74 -2.12
N THR A 110 -10.87 8.21 -1.72
CA THR A 110 -10.46 8.39 -0.35
C THR A 110 -9.95 9.81 -0.22
N ASN A 111 -10.73 10.66 0.43
CA ASN A 111 -10.08 11.32 1.55
C ASN A 111 -9.18 10.24 2.16
N PRO A 112 -7.86 10.43 2.33
CA PRO A 112 -7.17 9.56 3.24
C PRO A 112 -8.16 9.50 4.40
N ILE A 113 -8.69 8.31 4.69
CA ILE A 113 -9.48 8.17 5.89
C ILE A 113 -8.45 8.49 6.95
N ILE A 114 -8.30 9.77 7.23
CA ILE A 114 -7.82 10.20 8.50
C ILE A 114 -8.93 9.65 9.37
N TYR A 115 -8.75 8.39 9.78
CA TYR A 115 -9.58 7.82 10.80
C TYR A 115 -9.61 8.91 11.87
N LYS A 116 -10.77 9.51 11.99
CA LYS A 116 -11.02 10.47 13.07
C LYS A 116 -11.58 9.64 14.21
N PRO A 117 -10.72 9.18 15.10
CA PRO A 117 -11.15 8.40 16.23
C PRO A 117 -12.15 9.22 17.02
N LYS A 118 -13.18 8.55 17.50
CA LYS A 118 -14.12 9.09 18.45
C LYS A 118 -13.70 8.67 19.86
N ILE A 119 -14.02 9.46 20.85
CA ILE A 119 -13.86 9.06 22.25
C ILE A 119 -14.66 7.78 22.46
N GLY A 120 -14.03 6.77 23.06
CA GLY A 120 -14.57 5.43 23.25
C GLY A 120 -14.11 4.38 22.23
N ASP A 121 -13.58 4.80 21.09
CA ASP A 121 -13.09 3.84 20.10
C ASP A 121 -11.90 3.05 20.63
N THR A 122 -11.85 1.75 20.27
CA THR A 122 -10.67 0.92 20.50
C THR A 122 -9.80 0.92 19.23
N ILE A 123 -8.53 1.17 19.40
CA ILE A 123 -7.56 1.27 18.31
C ILE A 123 -6.32 0.44 18.59
N LYS A 124 -5.60 0.08 17.53
CA LYS A 124 -4.30 -0.60 17.62
C LYS A 124 -3.16 0.38 17.39
N ILE A 125 -2.17 0.35 18.26
CA ILE A 125 -0.96 1.19 18.14
C ILE A 125 0.03 0.51 17.17
N ASN A 126 0.48 1.24 16.16
CA ASN A 126 1.34 0.71 15.09
C ASN A 126 2.82 1.00 15.28
N LYS A 127 3.18 1.98 16.12
CA LYS A 127 4.57 2.42 16.31
C LYS A 127 4.88 2.78 17.76
N GLY A 128 6.17 2.83 18.05
CA GLY A 128 6.69 3.25 19.35
C GLY A 128 6.73 2.14 20.39
N ALA A 129 6.96 2.52 21.65
CA ALA A 129 7.12 1.59 22.78
C ALA A 129 5.87 0.73 23.05
N PHE A 130 4.69 1.19 22.63
CA PHE A 130 3.40 0.51 22.82
C PHE A 130 2.89 -0.18 21.55
N LYS A 131 3.75 -0.41 20.57
CA LYS A 131 3.39 -1.10 19.32
C LYS A 131 2.67 -2.42 19.60
N ASN A 132 1.61 -2.68 18.83
CA ASN A 132 0.72 -3.85 18.91
C ASN A 132 -0.22 -3.89 20.11
N ASN A 133 -0.16 -2.93 21.05
CA ASN A 133 -1.15 -2.85 22.12
C ASN A 133 -2.47 -2.26 21.59
N LEU A 134 -3.56 -2.67 22.23
CA LEU A 134 -4.87 -2.07 22.09
C LEU A 134 -5.00 -0.94 23.10
N ALA A 135 -5.62 0.16 22.68
CA ALA A 135 -5.85 1.32 23.50
C ALA A 135 -7.22 1.92 23.23
N GLN A 136 -7.84 2.50 24.23
CA GLN A 136 -9.10 3.22 24.10
C GLN A 136 -8.82 4.71 23.93
N VAL A 137 -9.51 5.34 23.00
CA VAL A 137 -9.46 6.79 22.81
C VAL A 137 -10.26 7.47 23.92
N ILE A 138 -9.61 8.26 24.73
CA ILE A 138 -10.24 8.99 25.84
C ILE A 138 -10.30 10.50 25.62
N GLY A 139 -9.52 11.02 24.67
CA GLY A 139 -9.52 12.44 24.36
C GLY A 139 -9.01 12.75 22.96
N LEU A 140 -9.41 13.90 22.43
CA LEU A 140 -8.95 14.44 21.15
C LEU A 140 -8.17 15.72 21.40
N LYS A 141 -6.89 15.76 21.06
CA LYS A 141 -6.00 16.91 21.24
C LYS A 141 -5.61 17.53 19.90
N GLY A 142 -6.33 18.54 19.46
CA GLY A 142 -6.04 19.25 18.22
C GLY A 142 -6.31 18.41 16.95
N LYS A 143 -5.56 18.69 15.87
CA LYS A 143 -5.81 18.07 14.56
C LYS A 143 -5.20 16.67 14.40
N ASP A 144 -4.10 16.40 15.07
CA ASP A 144 -3.24 15.24 14.77
C ASP A 144 -2.84 14.44 16.02
N ARG A 145 -3.40 14.75 17.18
CA ARG A 145 -3.08 14.06 18.46
C ARG A 145 -4.32 13.61 19.19
N ILE A 146 -4.19 12.47 19.87
CA ILE A 146 -5.23 11.86 20.70
C ILE A 146 -4.64 11.42 22.04
N GLU A 147 -5.49 11.39 23.04
CA GLU A 147 -5.20 10.73 24.32
C GLU A 147 -5.71 9.30 24.27
N LEU A 148 -4.83 8.38 24.62
CA LEU A 148 -5.11 6.95 24.64
C LEU A 148 -4.96 6.44 26.06
N MET A 149 -5.90 5.62 26.49
CA MET A 149 -5.80 4.81 27.69
C MET A 149 -5.50 3.36 27.28
N LEU A 150 -4.45 2.79 27.83
CA LEU A 150 -4.10 1.40 27.64
C LEU A 150 -3.68 0.75 28.94
N ASN A 151 -3.90 -0.55 29.05
CA ASN A 151 -3.41 -1.34 30.17
C ASN A 151 -1.97 -1.78 29.85
N PHE A 152 -1.02 -1.22 30.59
CA PHE A 152 0.38 -1.56 30.48
C PHE A 152 0.95 -1.99 31.82
N LEU A 153 1.51 -3.20 31.89
CA LEU A 153 2.01 -3.80 33.14
C LEU A 153 0.97 -3.79 34.30
N SER A 154 -0.27 -4.15 33.97
CA SER A 154 -1.42 -4.17 34.91
C SER A 154 -1.78 -2.79 35.51
N ARG A 155 -1.42 -1.71 34.81
CA ARG A 155 -1.78 -0.35 35.18
C ARG A 155 -2.43 0.38 34.01
N GLU A 156 -3.48 1.13 34.26
CA GLU A 156 -4.03 2.05 33.28
C GLU A 156 -3.04 3.19 33.06
N THR A 157 -2.62 3.34 31.83
CA THR A 157 -1.64 4.35 31.42
C THR A 157 -2.25 5.25 30.37
N ILE A 158 -2.24 6.54 30.61
CA ILE A 158 -2.69 7.54 29.63
C ILE A 158 -1.48 8.07 28.87
N ILE A 159 -1.56 8.06 27.55
CA ILE A 159 -0.50 8.56 26.67
C ILE A 159 -1.07 9.50 25.61
N ASP A 160 -0.30 10.52 25.28
CA ASP A 160 -0.54 11.35 24.10
C ASP A 160 0.08 10.69 22.87
N PHE A 161 -0.72 10.50 21.82
CA PHE A 161 -0.29 9.77 20.65
C PHE A 161 -0.65 10.49 19.34
N ASP A 162 0.15 10.27 18.31
CA ASP A 162 -0.04 10.87 16.99
C ASP A 162 -0.97 9.98 16.16
N LEU A 163 -2.01 10.58 15.58
CA LEU A 163 -3.04 9.89 14.75
C LEU A 163 -2.47 9.05 13.62
N LYS A 164 -1.34 9.45 13.06
CA LYS A 164 -0.71 8.69 11.95
C LYS A 164 -0.14 7.33 12.36
N ASN A 165 -0.03 7.06 13.65
CA ASN A 165 0.59 5.85 14.19
C ASN A 165 -0.42 4.86 14.79
N ILE A 166 -1.70 5.00 14.47
CA ILE A 166 -2.79 4.11 14.91
C ILE A 166 -3.54 3.50 13.73
N THR A 167 -4.23 2.40 13.98
CA THR A 167 -5.17 1.78 13.03
C THR A 167 -6.46 1.44 13.75
N GLN A 168 -7.59 1.62 13.10
CA GLN A 168 -8.88 1.09 13.54
C GLN A 168 -8.84 -0.44 13.52
N ILE A 169 -9.49 -1.05 14.48
CA ILE A 169 -9.68 -2.51 14.54
C ILE A 169 -10.98 -2.85 13.82
#